data_6e7e6d9b9d264bcb83701002947bfe48
#
_entry.id   6e7e6d9b9d264bcb83701002947bfe48
#
_cell.length_a   1.000
_cell.length_b   1.000
_cell.length_c   1.000
_cell.angle_alpha   90.00
_cell.angle_beta   90.00
_cell.angle_gamma   90.00
#
_symmetry.space_group_name_H-M   'P 1'
#
loop_
_entity.id
_entity.type
_entity.pdbx_description
1 polymer ?
#
loop_
_entity_poly.entity_id
_entity_poly.type
_entity_poly.pdbx_seq_one_letter_code
_entity_poly.pdbx_strand_id
1 'polypeptide(L)'
;NSSFFLFGTPLAWMPAMCYNLADITDYNYRLLQSVNRFDAAFFKLFVNRESDMLCAVIQICLNTNGTEGLILVREICKDEAFLTQRADAATPDDLDIAHDLLDTLAAHAAGCVGMAANMIGCRKRIIAFDNDGTYALMLNPVIIRRSGPYEAEEGCLCLTGTRKAMRYQTIKVQWQNEKFQLRLKTFTGWTAEIIQHEIDHCEGILI
;
A
#
# COMPACT_ATOMS: atom_id res chain seq x y z
N ASN A 1 34.26 -18.59 -36.78
CA ASN A 1 35.38 -18.12 -35.92
C ASN A 1 35.08 -16.69 -35.50
N SER A 2 34.45 -16.51 -34.39
CA SER A 2 34.37 -15.23 -33.69
C SER A 2 34.28 -15.51 -32.20
N SER A 3 35.39 -15.28 -31.54
CA SER A 3 35.61 -15.44 -30.13
C SER A 3 34.93 -14.30 -29.38
N PHE A 4 33.96 -14.59 -28.49
CA PHE A 4 33.47 -13.64 -27.48
C PHE A 4 34.30 -13.83 -26.21
N PHE A 5 35.02 -12.80 -25.83
CA PHE A 5 35.67 -12.69 -24.52
C PHE A 5 34.65 -12.24 -23.49
N LEU A 6 34.34 -13.10 -22.53
CA LEU A 6 33.63 -12.75 -21.30
C LEU A 6 34.70 -12.44 -20.25
N PHE A 7 34.64 -11.23 -19.72
CA PHE A 7 35.45 -10.80 -18.58
C PHE A 7 34.99 -11.53 -17.32
N GLY A 8 35.83 -12.48 -16.88
CA GLY A 8 35.71 -13.11 -15.58
C GLY A 8 36.39 -12.26 -14.52
N THR A 9 35.66 -11.89 -13.48
CA THR A 9 36.24 -11.54 -12.18
C THR A 9 35.79 -12.58 -11.15
N PRO A 10 36.73 -13.13 -10.34
CA PRO A 10 36.38 -14.18 -9.39
C PRO A 10 35.70 -13.56 -8.18
N LEU A 11 34.53 -14.10 -7.81
CA LEU A 11 33.85 -13.90 -6.53
C LEU A 11 34.65 -14.61 -5.41
N ALA A 12 35.68 -13.97 -4.92
CA ALA A 12 36.35 -14.36 -3.69
C ALA A 12 36.62 -13.09 -2.89
N TRP A 13 36.14 -13.08 -1.63
CA TRP A 13 36.28 -12.09 -0.58
C TRP A 13 35.01 -11.26 -0.32
N MET A 14 34.02 -11.91 0.31
CA MET A 14 33.11 -11.21 1.23
C MET A 14 33.23 -11.87 2.61
N PRO A 15 33.68 -11.13 3.63
CA PRO A 15 33.63 -11.63 5.00
C PRO A 15 32.18 -11.75 5.47
N ALA A 16 31.87 -12.81 6.19
CA ALA A 16 30.58 -13.00 6.85
C ALA A 16 30.35 -11.89 7.87
N MET A 17 29.66 -10.85 7.49
CA MET A 17 29.11 -9.85 8.39
C MET A 17 27.69 -10.27 8.77
N CYS A 18 27.46 -10.49 10.06
CA CYS A 18 26.11 -10.60 10.61
C CYS A 18 25.40 -9.26 10.47
N TYR A 19 24.55 -9.14 9.45
CA TYR A 19 23.66 -8.00 9.31
C TYR A 19 22.39 -8.21 10.13
N ASN A 20 21.95 -7.17 10.81
CA ASN A 20 20.68 -7.14 11.51
C ASN A 20 19.54 -7.16 10.47
N LEU A 21 18.42 -7.88 10.73
CA LEU A 21 17.31 -8.04 9.78
C LEU A 21 16.75 -6.70 9.27
N ALA A 22 16.84 -5.64 10.05
CA ALA A 22 16.42 -4.29 9.66
C ALA A 22 17.26 -3.69 8.51
N ASP A 23 18.56 -4.03 8.45
CA ASP A 23 19.48 -3.51 7.43
C ASP A 23 19.30 -4.22 6.08
N ILE A 24 18.80 -5.46 6.08
CA ILE A 24 18.57 -6.26 4.86
C ILE A 24 17.35 -5.73 4.09
N THR A 25 16.33 -5.24 4.79
CA THR A 25 15.13 -4.68 4.15
C THR A 25 15.42 -3.35 3.46
N ASP A 26 16.20 -2.46 4.07
CA ASP A 26 16.59 -1.17 3.45
C ASP A 26 17.58 -1.36 2.28
N TYR A 27 18.49 -2.34 2.38
CA TYR A 27 19.44 -2.65 1.32
C TYR A 27 18.75 -3.26 0.08
N ASN A 28 17.78 -4.15 0.28
CA ASN A 28 17.00 -4.75 -0.82
C ASN A 28 16.08 -3.71 -1.49
N TYR A 29 15.53 -2.77 -0.73
CA TYR A 29 14.73 -1.67 -1.26
C TYR A 29 15.56 -0.73 -2.15
N ARG A 30 16.78 -0.37 -1.73
CA ARG A 30 17.70 0.47 -2.53
C ARG A 30 18.26 -0.25 -3.75
N LEU A 31 18.45 -1.56 -3.66
CA LEU A 31 18.93 -2.37 -4.79
C LEU A 31 17.84 -2.49 -5.88
N LEU A 32 16.57 -2.60 -5.50
CA LEU A 32 15.42 -2.63 -6.43
C LEU A 32 15.25 -1.30 -7.19
N GLN A 33 15.53 -0.16 -6.56
CA GLN A 33 15.49 1.14 -7.24
C GLN A 33 16.63 1.32 -8.28
N SER A 34 17.75 0.63 -8.13
CA SER A 34 18.87 0.72 -9.06
C SER A 34 18.77 -0.22 -10.27
N VAL A 35 17.83 -1.17 -10.27
CA VAL A 35 17.69 -2.21 -11.32
C VAL A 35 16.62 -1.84 -12.35
N ASN A 36 16.69 -0.65 -12.90
CA ASN A 36 15.81 -0.18 -13.97
C ASN A 36 16.09 -0.83 -15.35
N ARG A 37 16.82 -1.96 -15.41
CA ARG A 37 17.20 -2.64 -16.66
C ARG A 37 17.65 -4.10 -16.45
N PHE A 38 16.81 -5.00 -15.95
CA PHE A 38 17.10 -6.43 -16.09
C PHE A 38 15.84 -7.26 -16.35
N ASP A 39 16.01 -8.20 -17.30
CA ASP A 39 15.02 -9.12 -17.83
C ASP A 39 14.33 -9.96 -16.74
N ALA A 40 12.99 -10.08 -16.81
CA ALA A 40 12.14 -10.86 -15.91
C ALA A 40 12.56 -12.34 -15.78
N ALA A 41 13.30 -12.88 -16.74
CA ALA A 41 13.83 -14.23 -16.70
C ALA A 41 14.96 -14.40 -15.66
N PHE A 42 15.72 -13.35 -15.38
CA PHE A 42 16.82 -13.39 -14.41
C PHE A 42 16.32 -13.39 -12.96
N PHE A 43 15.21 -12.70 -12.70
CA PHE A 43 14.63 -12.61 -11.36
C PHE A 43 14.03 -13.95 -10.89
N LYS A 44 13.45 -14.71 -11.81
CA LYS A 44 12.86 -16.03 -11.53
C LYS A 44 13.89 -17.10 -11.09
N LEU A 45 15.15 -16.92 -11.44
CA LEU A 45 16.23 -17.84 -11.07
C LEU A 45 16.79 -17.59 -9.65
N PHE A 46 16.61 -16.37 -9.11
CA PHE A 46 17.20 -15.99 -7.82
C PHE A 46 16.28 -16.26 -6.62
N VAL A 47 14.96 -16.33 -6.83
CA VAL A 47 13.96 -16.52 -5.77
C VAL A 47 13.78 -17.99 -5.38
N ASN A 48 14.35 -18.95 -6.13
CA ASN A 48 14.08 -20.37 -5.97
C ASN A 48 15.10 -21.14 -5.09
N ARG A 49 15.93 -20.44 -4.29
CA ARG A 49 16.83 -21.12 -3.35
C ARG A 49 16.84 -20.44 -1.97
N GLU A 50 16.18 -21.13 -1.04
CA GLU A 50 16.33 -21.06 0.43
C GLU A 50 15.86 -19.78 1.14
N SER A 51 14.62 -19.77 1.61
CA SER A 51 14.25 -19.73 3.03
C SER A 51 12.76 -19.35 3.21
N ASP A 52 12.08 -20.11 4.04
CA ASP A 52 10.65 -20.08 4.39
C ASP A 52 10.25 -18.86 5.26
N MET A 53 10.72 -17.65 4.98
CA MET A 53 10.41 -16.51 5.84
C MET A 53 10.40 -15.12 5.19
N LEU A 54 10.01 -15.04 3.92
CA LEU A 54 9.64 -13.74 3.32
C LEU A 54 8.58 -13.95 2.26
N CYS A 55 7.34 -14.07 2.71
CA CYS A 55 6.18 -14.07 1.81
C CYS A 55 5.82 -12.62 1.43
N ALA A 56 6.76 -11.88 0.86
CA ALA A 56 6.41 -10.75 0.02
C ALA A 56 6.05 -11.32 -1.34
N VAL A 57 4.76 -11.50 -1.64
CA VAL A 57 4.31 -11.90 -2.97
C VAL A 57 4.56 -10.72 -3.90
N ILE A 58 5.75 -10.67 -4.49
CA ILE A 58 6.04 -9.78 -5.61
C ILE A 58 5.40 -10.42 -6.83
N GLN A 59 4.19 -10.01 -7.15
CA GLN A 59 3.52 -10.41 -8.38
C GLN A 59 3.89 -9.41 -9.47
N ILE A 60 4.83 -9.77 -10.33
CA ILE A 60 5.14 -9.00 -11.54
C ILE A 60 4.04 -9.31 -12.55
N CYS A 61 3.05 -8.43 -12.67
CA CYS A 61 2.13 -8.44 -13.79
C CYS A 61 2.69 -7.53 -14.89
N LEU A 62 3.11 -8.12 -16.01
CA LEU A 62 3.42 -7.37 -17.21
C LEU A 62 2.11 -6.79 -17.76
N ASN A 63 1.94 -5.49 -17.61
CA ASN A 63 0.82 -4.79 -18.22
C ASN A 63 1.12 -4.57 -19.69
N THR A 64 0.27 -5.09 -20.59
CA THR A 64 0.42 -5.08 -22.04
C THR A 64 0.37 -3.69 -22.71
N ASN A 65 0.32 -2.61 -21.93
CA ASN A 65 0.22 -1.22 -22.39
C ASN A 65 1.51 -0.38 -22.23
N GLY A 66 2.66 -1.02 -22.05
CA GLY A 66 3.95 -0.34 -22.27
C GLY A 66 4.45 0.60 -21.16
N THR A 67 3.80 0.66 -20.01
CA THR A 67 4.36 1.27 -18.80
C THR A 67 4.64 0.17 -17.78
N GLU A 68 5.91 -0.27 -17.70
CA GLU A 68 6.36 -1.22 -16.70
C GLU A 68 6.38 -0.54 -15.32
N GLY A 69 5.25 -0.58 -14.61
CA GLY A 69 5.19 -0.27 -13.18
C GLY A 69 5.38 -1.55 -12.39
N LEU A 70 6.27 -1.56 -11.42
CA LEU A 70 6.38 -2.64 -10.45
C LEU A 70 5.13 -2.62 -9.57
N ILE A 71 4.28 -3.67 -9.67
CA ILE A 71 3.11 -3.83 -8.79
C ILE A 71 3.60 -4.44 -7.48
N LEU A 72 3.42 -3.73 -6.37
CA LEU A 72 3.79 -4.19 -5.05
C LEU A 72 2.57 -4.39 -4.15
N VAL A 73 2.18 -5.65 -3.99
CA VAL A 73 1.12 -6.04 -3.05
C VAL A 73 1.73 -6.24 -1.66
N ARG A 74 1.24 -5.47 -0.69
CA ARG A 74 1.69 -5.54 0.72
C ARG A 74 0.85 -6.54 1.51
N GLU A 75 1.45 -7.13 2.54
CA GLU A 75 0.74 -7.96 3.51
C GLU A 75 -0.19 -7.10 4.39
N ILE A 76 -1.38 -7.63 4.71
CA ILE A 76 -2.36 -6.93 5.56
C ILE A 76 -1.94 -7.02 7.03
N CYS A 77 -1.69 -5.88 7.63
CA CYS A 77 -1.38 -5.75 9.05
C CYS A 77 -2.60 -6.13 9.90
N LYS A 78 -2.38 -7.02 10.88
CA LYS A 78 -3.37 -7.45 11.88
C LYS A 78 -2.96 -7.15 13.31
N ASP A 79 -1.90 -6.39 13.49
CA ASP A 79 -1.44 -5.93 14.80
C ASP A 79 -2.32 -4.77 15.28
N GLU A 80 -3.28 -5.08 16.15
CA GLU A 80 -4.21 -4.10 16.71
C GLU A 80 -3.46 -2.98 17.47
N ALA A 81 -2.34 -3.28 18.14
CA ALA A 81 -1.56 -2.28 18.85
C ALA A 81 -0.92 -1.27 17.90
N PHE A 82 -0.54 -1.70 16.70
CA PHE A 82 -0.09 -0.82 15.64
C PHE A 82 -1.26 -0.05 15.00
N LEU A 83 -2.36 -0.74 14.67
CA LEU A 83 -3.51 -0.17 13.98
C LEU A 83 -4.25 0.90 14.80
N THR A 84 -4.20 0.83 16.14
CA THR A 84 -4.77 1.86 17.04
C THR A 84 -3.92 3.12 17.17
N GLN A 85 -2.75 3.18 16.55
CA GLN A 85 -1.93 4.37 16.54
C GLN A 85 -2.42 5.36 15.48
N ARG A 86 -2.53 6.63 15.87
CA ARG A 86 -2.89 7.68 14.93
C ARG A 86 -1.82 7.84 13.84
N ALA A 87 -2.27 7.98 12.60
CA ALA A 87 -1.40 8.15 11.44
C ALA A 87 -0.80 9.56 11.38
N ASP A 88 0.47 9.65 11.01
CA ASP A 88 1.17 10.90 10.74
C ASP A 88 0.74 11.48 9.38
N ALA A 89 0.91 12.78 9.21
CA ALA A 89 0.62 13.40 7.91
C ALA A 89 1.52 12.81 6.81
N ALA A 90 0.93 12.58 5.65
CA ALA A 90 1.66 12.19 4.46
C ALA A 90 2.42 13.37 3.86
N THR A 91 3.60 13.09 3.33
CA THR A 91 4.50 14.02 2.65
C THR A 91 4.76 13.55 1.21
N PRO A 92 5.37 14.37 0.33
CA PRO A 92 5.74 13.93 -1.01
C PRO A 92 6.61 12.66 -1.07
N ASP A 93 7.39 12.40 -0.03
CA ASP A 93 8.25 11.22 0.08
C ASP A 93 7.45 9.92 0.35
N ASP A 94 6.16 10.04 0.67
CA ASP A 94 5.28 8.90 0.98
C ASP A 94 4.43 8.45 -0.24
N LEU A 95 4.69 8.96 -1.45
CA LEU A 95 3.91 8.61 -2.65
C LEU A 95 4.04 7.14 -3.04
N ASP A 96 5.18 6.52 -2.82
CA ASP A 96 5.37 5.09 -3.07
C ASP A 96 4.43 4.26 -2.19
N ILE A 97 4.19 4.69 -0.93
CA ILE A 97 3.22 4.04 -0.03
C ILE A 97 1.80 4.16 -0.60
N ALA A 98 1.47 5.30 -1.22
CA ALA A 98 0.16 5.51 -1.82
C ALA A 98 -0.07 4.59 -3.03
N HIS A 99 0.95 4.36 -3.86
CA HIS A 99 0.89 3.43 -4.98
C HIS A 99 0.81 1.97 -4.51
N ASP A 100 1.65 1.58 -3.54
CA ASP A 100 1.57 0.24 -2.93
C ASP A 100 0.18 -0.03 -2.33
N LEU A 101 -0.46 0.99 -1.76
CA LEU A 101 -1.80 0.90 -1.20
C LEU A 101 -2.85 0.64 -2.30
N LEU A 102 -2.75 1.32 -3.45
CA LEU A 102 -3.62 1.08 -4.61
C LEU A 102 -3.44 -0.34 -5.17
N ASP A 103 -2.20 -0.79 -5.33
CA ASP A 103 -1.88 -2.13 -5.83
C ASP A 103 -2.44 -3.19 -4.88
N THR A 104 -2.29 -2.97 -3.57
CA THR A 104 -2.80 -3.89 -2.55
C THR A 104 -4.32 -3.92 -2.54
N LEU A 105 -4.99 -2.76 -2.62
CA LEU A 105 -6.45 -2.68 -2.72
C LEU A 105 -6.96 -3.42 -3.97
N ALA A 106 -6.33 -3.19 -5.13
CA ALA A 106 -6.69 -3.86 -6.38
C ALA A 106 -6.55 -5.38 -6.30
N ALA A 107 -5.51 -5.88 -5.63
CA ALA A 107 -5.31 -7.31 -5.40
C ALA A 107 -6.38 -7.92 -4.47
N HIS A 108 -7.01 -7.13 -3.62
CA HIS A 108 -8.05 -7.56 -2.67
C HIS A 108 -9.47 -7.16 -3.10
N ALA A 109 -9.68 -6.73 -4.35
CA ALA A 109 -10.96 -6.22 -4.88
C ALA A 109 -12.16 -7.15 -4.68
N ALA A 110 -11.95 -8.47 -4.55
CA ALA A 110 -13.04 -9.43 -4.32
C ALA A 110 -13.72 -9.29 -2.95
N GLY A 111 -13.10 -8.62 -1.99
CA GLY A 111 -13.61 -8.51 -0.61
C GLY A 111 -13.26 -7.20 0.09
N CYS A 112 -12.67 -6.22 -0.61
CA CYS A 112 -12.25 -4.96 -0.05
C CYS A 112 -12.55 -3.81 -1.02
N VAL A 113 -13.15 -2.76 -0.51
CA VAL A 113 -13.56 -1.57 -1.28
C VAL A 113 -12.81 -0.30 -0.85
N GLY A 114 -12.07 -0.37 0.24
CA GLY A 114 -11.24 0.72 0.76
C GLY A 114 -10.08 0.18 1.61
N MET A 115 -9.04 0.98 1.76
CA MET A 115 -7.86 0.63 2.53
C MET A 115 -7.11 1.88 2.98
N ALA A 116 -6.63 1.88 4.21
CA ALA A 116 -5.74 2.92 4.74
C ALA A 116 -4.30 2.41 4.86
N ALA A 117 -3.33 3.32 4.83
CA ALA A 117 -1.91 2.94 4.82
C ALA A 117 -1.46 2.16 6.06
N ASN A 118 -2.10 2.34 7.23
CA ASN A 118 -1.79 1.52 8.40
C ASN A 118 -2.13 0.03 8.20
N MET A 119 -3.11 -0.29 7.33
CA MET A 119 -3.44 -1.66 6.97
C MET A 119 -2.34 -2.39 6.20
N ILE A 120 -1.40 -1.65 5.59
CA ILE A 120 -0.21 -2.19 4.93
C ILE A 120 1.08 -1.90 5.73
N GLY A 121 0.95 -1.67 7.04
CA GLY A 121 2.08 -1.46 7.95
C GLY A 121 2.70 -0.06 7.90
N CYS A 122 2.06 0.92 7.25
CA CYS A 122 2.58 2.29 7.10
C CYS A 122 1.70 3.29 7.83
N ARG A 123 2.20 3.90 8.92
CA ARG A 123 1.46 4.84 9.75
C ARG A 123 1.40 6.24 9.13
N LYS A 124 0.80 6.32 7.92
CA LYS A 124 0.63 7.57 7.16
C LYS A 124 -0.84 7.82 6.84
N ARG A 125 -1.21 9.09 6.81
CA ARG A 125 -2.57 9.56 6.52
C ARG A 125 -2.87 9.48 5.03
N ILE A 126 -2.98 8.25 4.51
CA ILE A 126 -3.24 7.92 3.10
C ILE A 126 -4.36 6.90 3.07
N ILE A 127 -5.36 7.12 2.23
CA ILE A 127 -6.43 6.16 1.97
C ILE A 127 -6.60 5.95 0.47
N ALA A 128 -6.92 4.71 0.10
CA ALA A 128 -7.36 4.32 -1.23
C ALA A 128 -8.75 3.72 -1.15
N PHE A 129 -9.62 3.96 -2.12
CA PHE A 129 -10.98 3.43 -2.10
C PHE A 129 -11.55 3.31 -3.50
N ASP A 130 -12.56 2.45 -3.64
CA ASP A 130 -13.37 2.36 -4.85
C ASP A 130 -14.38 3.53 -4.89
N ASN A 131 -14.27 4.32 -5.95
CA ASN A 131 -15.16 5.42 -6.24
C ASN A 131 -15.96 5.07 -7.51
N ASP A 132 -17.03 4.29 -7.34
CA ASP A 132 -17.92 3.84 -8.42
C ASP A 132 -17.18 3.10 -9.54
N GLY A 133 -16.33 2.12 -9.19
CA GLY A 133 -15.59 1.28 -10.15
C GLY A 133 -14.25 1.87 -10.59
N THR A 134 -13.82 2.99 -9.99
CA THR A 134 -12.50 3.57 -10.22
C THR A 134 -11.80 3.82 -8.90
N TYR A 135 -10.60 3.30 -8.73
CA TYR A 135 -9.83 3.54 -7.53
C TYR A 135 -9.38 5.00 -7.42
N ALA A 136 -9.50 5.55 -6.23
CA ALA A 136 -9.12 6.92 -5.89
C ALA A 136 -8.21 6.95 -4.67
N LEU A 137 -7.28 7.91 -4.64
CA LEU A 137 -6.38 8.20 -3.53
C LEU A 137 -6.72 9.51 -2.86
N MET A 138 -6.57 9.53 -1.53
CA MET A 138 -6.58 10.76 -0.75
C MET A 138 -5.39 10.79 0.20
N LEU A 139 -4.58 11.83 0.11
CA LEU A 139 -3.52 12.16 1.05
C LEU A 139 -4.05 13.17 2.06
N ASN A 140 -3.79 12.94 3.33
CA ASN A 140 -4.20 13.84 4.42
C ASN A 140 -5.71 14.17 4.44
N PRO A 141 -6.61 13.17 4.30
CA PRO A 141 -8.04 13.44 4.26
C PRO A 141 -8.56 13.93 5.61
N VAL A 142 -9.49 14.90 5.54
CA VAL A 142 -10.20 15.46 6.71
C VAL A 142 -11.66 15.66 6.34
N ILE A 143 -12.58 15.13 7.16
CA ILE A 143 -14.02 15.41 7.03
C ILE A 143 -14.30 16.76 7.68
N ILE A 144 -14.67 17.76 6.87
CA ILE A 144 -14.94 19.12 7.34
C ILE A 144 -16.44 19.39 7.61
N ARG A 145 -17.32 18.56 7.06
CA ARG A 145 -18.77 18.62 7.30
C ARG A 145 -19.37 17.23 7.15
N ARG A 146 -20.39 16.95 7.94
CA ARG A 146 -21.16 15.70 7.89
C ARG A 146 -22.64 15.96 8.15
N SER A 147 -23.54 15.15 7.56
CA SER A 147 -24.98 15.22 7.76
C SER A 147 -25.67 13.88 7.50
N GLY A 148 -26.87 13.69 8.06
CA GLY A 148 -27.63 12.46 7.95
C GLY A 148 -26.98 11.30 8.70
N PRO A 149 -26.91 11.33 10.06
CA PRO A 149 -26.32 10.25 10.84
C PRO A 149 -27.16 8.98 10.74
N TYR A 150 -26.49 7.81 10.68
CA TYR A 150 -27.11 6.48 10.74
C TYR A 150 -26.13 5.46 11.33
N GLU A 151 -26.65 4.32 11.80
CA GLU A 151 -25.85 3.21 12.26
C GLU A 151 -25.57 2.27 11.06
N ALA A 152 -24.31 1.96 10.80
CA ALA A 152 -23.85 0.97 9.84
C ALA A 152 -23.25 -0.24 10.56
N GLU A 153 -23.25 -1.39 9.91
CA GLU A 153 -22.53 -2.59 10.35
C GLU A 153 -21.45 -2.91 9.32
N GLU A 154 -20.19 -2.84 9.72
CA GLU A 154 -19.03 -2.88 8.84
C GLU A 154 -18.07 -4.00 9.22
N GLY A 155 -17.41 -4.57 8.21
CA GLY A 155 -16.28 -5.47 8.36
C GLY A 155 -15.00 -4.84 7.85
N CYS A 156 -13.87 -5.32 8.35
CA CYS A 156 -12.55 -4.88 7.94
C CYS A 156 -11.63 -6.07 7.66
N LEU A 157 -10.74 -5.96 6.67
CA LEU A 157 -9.73 -7.01 6.41
C LEU A 157 -8.76 -7.21 7.58
N CYS A 158 -8.52 -6.18 8.41
CA CYS A 158 -7.61 -6.23 9.53
C CYS A 158 -8.18 -7.00 10.74
N LEU A 159 -9.51 -7.13 10.83
CA LEU A 159 -10.22 -7.63 12.01
C LEU A 159 -11.18 -8.74 11.63
N THR A 160 -11.53 -9.57 12.61
CA THR A 160 -12.56 -10.61 12.42
C THR A 160 -13.94 -10.10 12.81
N GLY A 161 -14.96 -10.49 12.04
CA GLY A 161 -16.36 -10.16 12.27
C GLY A 161 -16.74 -8.77 11.80
N THR A 162 -17.94 -8.33 12.24
CA THR A 162 -18.48 -7.00 11.92
C THR A 162 -18.67 -6.19 13.20
N ARG A 163 -18.69 -4.87 13.09
CA ARG A 163 -18.88 -3.93 14.18
C ARG A 163 -19.84 -2.83 13.75
N LYS A 164 -20.59 -2.32 14.73
CA LYS A 164 -21.46 -1.17 14.52
C LYS A 164 -20.68 0.13 14.61
N ALA A 165 -20.90 0.98 13.62
CA ALA A 165 -20.30 2.32 13.56
C ALA A 165 -21.36 3.38 13.27
N MET A 166 -21.19 4.58 13.84
CA MET A 166 -21.99 5.73 13.46
C MET A 166 -21.41 6.33 12.18
N ARG A 167 -22.24 6.41 11.14
CA ARG A 167 -21.88 6.96 9.82
C ARG A 167 -22.76 8.13 9.44
N TYR A 168 -22.39 8.85 8.41
CA TYR A 168 -23.14 9.97 7.88
C TYR A 168 -23.39 9.78 6.40
N GLN A 169 -24.63 9.96 5.97
CA GLN A 169 -25.07 9.81 4.58
C GLN A 169 -24.33 10.74 3.62
N THR A 170 -23.93 11.92 4.12
CA THR A 170 -23.22 12.92 3.34
C THR A 170 -22.04 13.46 4.13
N ILE A 171 -20.86 13.45 3.52
CA ILE A 171 -19.67 14.05 4.08
C ILE A 171 -19.04 15.01 3.08
N LYS A 172 -18.45 16.11 3.58
CA LYS A 172 -17.57 16.97 2.77
C LYS A 172 -16.15 16.76 3.23
N VAL A 173 -15.30 16.32 2.31
CA VAL A 173 -13.91 15.95 2.59
C VAL A 173 -12.98 16.95 1.93
N GLN A 174 -11.97 17.35 2.66
CA GLN A 174 -10.79 18.07 2.18
C GLN A 174 -9.61 17.11 2.20
N TRP A 175 -8.82 17.05 1.12
CA TRP A 175 -7.63 16.19 1.02
C TRP A 175 -6.61 16.76 0.04
N GLN A 176 -5.47 16.13 -0.08
CA GLN A 176 -4.47 16.43 -1.11
C GLN A 176 -4.44 15.29 -2.14
N ASN A 177 -4.28 15.64 -3.41
CA ASN A 177 -4.01 14.66 -4.46
C ASN A 177 -2.50 14.31 -4.49
N GLU A 178 -2.08 13.40 -5.38
CA GLU A 178 -0.68 12.97 -5.54
C GLU A 178 0.30 14.13 -5.85
N LYS A 179 -0.19 15.26 -6.37
CA LYS A 179 0.59 16.50 -6.55
C LYS A 179 0.54 17.41 -5.33
N PHE A 180 0.04 16.91 -4.19
CA PHE A 180 -0.17 17.68 -2.96
C PHE A 180 -1.04 18.92 -3.11
N GLN A 181 -1.85 18.98 -4.17
CA GLN A 181 -2.81 20.04 -4.39
C GLN A 181 -4.07 19.78 -3.58
N LEU A 182 -4.54 20.79 -2.88
CA LEU A 182 -5.76 20.73 -2.07
C LEU A 182 -6.98 20.44 -2.96
N ARG A 183 -7.80 19.51 -2.52
CA ARG A 183 -9.08 19.10 -3.12
C ARG A 183 -10.19 19.20 -2.09
N LEU A 184 -11.40 19.42 -2.57
CA LEU A 184 -12.59 19.52 -1.76
C LEU A 184 -13.78 18.97 -2.55
N LYS A 185 -14.45 17.95 -1.99
CA LYS A 185 -15.64 17.35 -2.62
C LYS A 185 -16.62 16.85 -1.56
N THR A 186 -17.88 16.80 -1.93
CA THR A 186 -18.93 16.14 -1.14
C THR A 186 -19.15 14.74 -1.68
N PHE A 187 -19.18 13.75 -0.79
CA PHE A 187 -19.47 12.35 -1.07
C PHE A 187 -20.76 11.95 -0.36
N THR A 188 -21.50 10.99 -0.91
CA THR A 188 -22.79 10.52 -0.38
C THR A 188 -22.88 9.00 -0.45
N GLY A 189 -23.77 8.42 0.37
CA GLY A 189 -24.08 6.99 0.35
C GLY A 189 -22.86 6.10 0.59
N TRP A 190 -22.74 5.03 -0.20
CA TRP A 190 -21.72 4.00 -0.02
C TRP A 190 -20.28 4.53 -0.08
N THR A 191 -19.97 5.36 -1.07
CA THR A 191 -18.62 5.97 -1.15
C THR A 191 -18.31 6.83 0.07
N ALA A 192 -19.30 7.54 0.63
CA ALA A 192 -19.10 8.30 1.86
C ALA A 192 -18.86 7.38 3.07
N GLU A 193 -19.50 6.22 3.14
CA GLU A 193 -19.29 5.22 4.19
C GLU A 193 -17.87 4.67 4.14
N ILE A 194 -17.39 4.23 2.95
CA ILE A 194 -16.02 3.75 2.76
C ILE A 194 -15.00 4.79 3.21
N ILE A 195 -15.12 6.04 2.76
CA ILE A 195 -14.17 7.10 3.13
C ILE A 195 -14.14 7.34 4.64
N GLN A 196 -15.29 7.26 5.32
CA GLN A 196 -15.36 7.40 6.77
C GLN A 196 -14.62 6.26 7.48
N HIS A 197 -14.81 5.01 7.02
CA HIS A 197 -14.11 3.85 7.56
C HIS A 197 -12.59 4.01 7.43
N GLU A 198 -12.10 4.41 6.25
CA GLU A 198 -10.66 4.56 6.02
C GLU A 198 -10.06 5.75 6.79
N ILE A 199 -10.83 6.81 7.01
CA ILE A 199 -10.38 7.93 7.86
C ILE A 199 -10.32 7.50 9.34
N ASP A 200 -11.23 6.63 9.80
CA ASP A 200 -11.17 6.07 11.16
C ASP A 200 -9.86 5.29 11.37
N HIS A 201 -9.42 4.50 10.38
CA HIS A 201 -8.10 3.87 10.40
C HIS A 201 -6.96 4.87 10.56
N CYS A 202 -7.03 6.03 9.88
CA CYS A 202 -6.04 7.09 10.06
C CYS A 202 -6.06 7.72 11.46
N GLU A 203 -7.20 7.70 12.15
CA GLU A 203 -7.32 8.18 13.54
C GLU A 203 -6.99 7.09 14.59
N GLY A 204 -6.68 5.85 14.15
CA GLY A 204 -6.45 4.71 15.03
C GLY A 204 -7.73 4.14 15.63
N ILE A 205 -8.87 4.38 15.00
CA ILE A 205 -10.18 3.84 15.40
C ILE A 205 -10.40 2.54 14.62
N LEU A 206 -10.59 1.44 15.34
CA LEU A 206 -10.88 0.12 14.75
C LEU A 206 -12.38 -0.16 14.78
N ILE A 207 -12.93 -0.46 13.59
CA ILE A 207 -14.34 -0.78 13.37
C ILE A 207 -14.44 -2.26 12.95
#